data_da9b87268c939b3c6b1715350ef55ee1
#
_entry.id   da9b87268c939b3c6b1715350ef55ee1
#
_cell.length_a   1.000
_cell.length_b   1.000
_cell.length_c   1.000
_cell.angle_alpha   90.00
_cell.angle_beta   90.00
_cell.angle_gamma   90.00
#
_symmetry.space_group_name_H-M   'P 1'
#
loop_
_entity.id
_entity.type
_entity.pdbx_description
1 polymer ?
#
loop_
_entity_poly.entity_id
_entity_poly.type
_entity_poly.pdbx_seq_one_letter_code
_entity_poly.pdbx_strand_id
1 'polypeptide(L)'
;MGRLVRLTEQGFIDLVASLSRAARGPRGAGWRPVLGIGDDAAVLPSAGRLHTLLTTDLLTDGVHFRAAWTPGFLLGKKALSVNLSDIAAMGGVPRACVFSDGFPRRTRPAYARDVARGLADQARRHGLAIVGGDTCAARSLFLNVALLGAVEPGREVRRSGARAGDGLYVTGALGAAAAGL
;
A
#
# COMPACT_ATOMS: atom_id res chain seq x y z
N MET A 1 8.65 17.24 -34.63
CA MET A 1 8.85 15.96 -33.89
C MET A 1 8.80 16.27 -32.41
N GLY A 2 7.62 16.14 -31.80
CA GLY A 2 7.41 16.43 -30.37
C GLY A 2 8.15 15.40 -29.51
N ARG A 3 9.01 15.85 -28.58
CA ARG A 3 9.58 15.04 -27.53
C ARG A 3 8.41 14.42 -26.73
N LEU A 4 8.27 13.09 -26.77
CA LEU A 4 7.49 12.34 -25.78
C LEU A 4 8.11 12.63 -24.40
N VAL A 5 7.50 13.56 -23.68
CA VAL A 5 7.82 13.74 -22.24
C VAL A 5 7.46 12.44 -21.57
N ARG A 6 8.44 11.69 -21.06
CA ARG A 6 8.18 10.51 -20.24
C ARG A 6 7.41 10.98 -19.01
N LEU A 7 6.18 10.54 -18.88
CA LEU A 7 5.38 10.79 -17.70
C LEU A 7 6.07 10.09 -16.53
N THR A 8 6.53 10.86 -15.53
CA THR A 8 7.09 10.30 -14.29
C THR A 8 5.95 9.79 -13.42
N GLU A 9 6.25 8.92 -12.47
CA GLU A 9 5.28 8.44 -11.48
C GLU A 9 4.58 9.60 -10.79
N GLN A 10 5.33 10.56 -10.24
CA GLN A 10 4.77 11.76 -9.61
C GLN A 10 3.92 12.58 -10.58
N GLY A 11 4.36 12.76 -11.81
CA GLY A 11 3.60 13.49 -12.82
C GLY A 11 2.27 12.81 -13.18
N PHE A 12 2.21 11.47 -13.14
CA PHE A 12 0.96 10.74 -13.31
C PHE A 12 0.04 10.89 -12.09
N ILE A 13 0.56 10.80 -10.88
CA ILE A 13 -0.18 11.03 -9.63
C ILE A 13 -0.79 12.44 -9.63
N ASP A 14 -0.02 13.46 -9.98
CA ASP A 14 -0.47 14.86 -10.03
C ASP A 14 -1.58 15.03 -11.09
N LEU A 15 -1.46 14.37 -12.24
CA LEU A 15 -2.49 14.36 -13.27
C LEU A 15 -3.80 13.76 -12.73
N VAL A 16 -3.74 12.56 -12.13
CA VAL A 16 -4.90 11.90 -11.53
C VAL A 16 -5.52 12.79 -10.46
N ALA A 17 -4.71 13.36 -9.57
CA ALA A 17 -5.18 14.28 -8.53
C ALA A 17 -5.89 15.52 -9.10
N SER A 18 -5.42 16.06 -10.22
CA SER A 18 -6.06 17.20 -10.90
C SER A 18 -7.41 16.83 -11.53
N LEU A 19 -7.46 15.69 -12.19
CA LEU A 19 -8.68 15.20 -12.85
C LEU A 19 -9.73 14.76 -11.83
N SER A 20 -9.32 14.12 -10.73
CA SER A 20 -10.23 13.67 -9.68
C SER A 20 -10.88 14.82 -8.90
N ARG A 21 -10.21 15.97 -8.77
CA ARG A 21 -10.82 17.18 -8.19
C ARG A 21 -12.02 17.70 -9.00
N ALA A 22 -12.02 17.49 -10.30
CA ALA A 22 -13.15 17.82 -11.17
C ALA A 22 -14.27 16.79 -11.10
N ALA A 23 -13.98 15.55 -10.70
CA ALA A 23 -14.97 14.50 -10.50
C ALA A 23 -15.71 14.76 -9.18
N ARG A 24 -16.91 15.31 -9.29
CA ARG A 24 -17.79 15.45 -8.12
C ARG A 24 -18.27 14.06 -7.72
N GLY A 25 -18.06 13.70 -6.44
CA GLY A 25 -18.64 12.49 -5.86
C GLY A 25 -20.17 12.45 -6.02
N PRO A 26 -20.85 11.37 -5.57
CA PRO A 26 -22.29 11.19 -5.75
C PRO A 26 -23.06 12.46 -5.37
N ARG A 27 -23.94 12.92 -6.28
CA ARG A 27 -24.77 14.10 -6.01
C ARG A 27 -25.65 13.85 -4.80
N GLY A 28 -25.55 14.69 -3.79
CA GLY A 28 -26.49 14.71 -2.65
C GLY A 28 -25.93 14.18 -1.32
N ALA A 29 -24.80 13.47 -1.28
CA ALA A 29 -24.34 12.85 -0.03
C ALA A 29 -23.35 13.67 0.81
N GLY A 30 -22.84 14.81 0.31
CA GLY A 30 -21.83 15.59 1.05
C GLY A 30 -20.54 14.83 1.41
N TRP A 31 -20.38 13.61 0.88
CA TRP A 31 -19.24 12.75 1.18
C TRP A 31 -17.97 13.30 0.53
N ARG A 32 -16.98 13.58 1.35
CA ARG A 32 -15.65 14.01 0.90
C ARG A 32 -14.60 13.28 1.74
N PRO A 33 -13.47 12.89 1.16
CA PRO A 33 -12.34 12.40 1.95
C PRO A 33 -11.89 13.51 2.91
N VAL A 34 -11.48 13.12 4.11
CA VAL A 34 -10.80 14.02 5.08
C VAL A 34 -9.40 14.33 4.55
N LEU A 35 -8.75 13.33 3.96
CA LEU A 35 -7.46 13.43 3.29
C LEU A 35 -7.47 12.53 2.07
N GLY A 36 -7.10 13.06 0.90
CA GLY A 36 -7.05 12.32 -0.36
C GLY A 36 -5.62 12.04 -0.80
N ILE A 37 -5.39 12.15 -2.12
CA ILE A 37 -4.07 11.92 -2.74
C ILE A 37 -3.04 12.89 -2.18
N GLY A 38 -1.86 12.38 -1.78
CA GLY A 38 -0.72 13.19 -1.32
C GLY A 38 -0.15 12.78 0.03
N ASP A 39 -0.71 11.75 0.67
CA ASP A 39 -0.22 11.18 1.92
C ASP A 39 -0.10 9.65 1.82
N ASP A 40 0.38 8.97 2.87
CA ASP A 40 0.62 7.52 2.87
C ASP A 40 -0.67 6.70 2.75
N ALA A 41 -1.78 7.23 3.27
CA ALA A 41 -3.11 6.64 3.06
C ALA A 41 -4.18 7.72 2.89
N ALA A 42 -5.25 7.40 2.17
CA ALA A 42 -6.46 8.22 2.18
C ALA A 42 -7.17 8.08 3.53
N VAL A 43 -7.71 9.20 4.05
CA VAL A 43 -8.54 9.24 5.26
C VAL A 43 -9.98 9.50 4.83
N LEU A 44 -10.85 8.53 5.07
CA LEU A 44 -12.23 8.56 4.66
C LEU A 44 -13.14 8.68 5.88
N PRO A 45 -14.15 9.58 5.86
CA PRO A 45 -15.12 9.63 6.94
C PRO A 45 -15.92 8.33 6.99
N SER A 46 -16.24 7.87 8.17
CA SER A 46 -17.14 6.74 8.37
C SER A 46 -18.29 7.15 9.28
N ALA A 47 -19.37 6.39 9.26
CA ALA A 47 -20.53 6.61 10.14
C ALA A 47 -20.22 6.30 11.62
N GLY A 48 -19.07 5.68 11.91
CA GLY A 48 -18.62 5.31 13.25
C GLY A 48 -17.73 6.38 13.91
N ARG A 49 -17.17 5.99 15.07
CA ARG A 49 -16.26 6.85 15.84
C ARG A 49 -14.86 6.98 15.26
N LEU A 50 -14.50 6.17 14.27
CA LEU A 50 -13.17 6.10 13.66
C LEU A 50 -13.25 6.50 12.20
N HIS A 51 -12.24 7.19 11.70
CA HIS A 51 -12.03 7.34 10.26
C HIS A 51 -11.45 6.05 9.68
N THR A 52 -11.78 5.75 8.42
CA THR A 52 -11.18 4.66 7.66
C THR A 52 -9.92 5.16 6.95
N LEU A 53 -8.84 4.43 7.11
CA LEU A 53 -7.64 4.56 6.30
C LEU A 53 -7.71 3.57 5.14
N LEU A 54 -7.29 3.98 3.96
CA LEU A 54 -7.21 3.14 2.77
C LEU A 54 -5.89 3.41 2.05
N THR A 55 -5.10 2.35 1.89
CA THR A 55 -3.85 2.37 1.11
C THR A 55 -3.76 1.18 0.17
N THR A 56 -2.86 1.25 -0.80
CA THR A 56 -2.54 0.14 -1.70
C THR A 56 -1.14 0.26 -2.25
N ASP A 57 -0.42 -0.86 -2.24
CA ASP A 57 0.92 -1.00 -2.81
C ASP A 57 0.98 -2.16 -3.79
N LEU A 58 1.67 -1.95 -4.90
CA LEU A 58 1.97 -2.95 -5.92
C LEU A 58 3.45 -3.34 -5.88
N LEU A 59 3.74 -4.62 -5.74
CA LEU A 59 5.08 -5.19 -5.89
C LEU A 59 5.19 -5.95 -7.22
N THR A 60 6.21 -5.64 -8.02
CA THR A 60 6.45 -6.27 -9.32
C THR A 60 7.85 -6.87 -9.38
N ASP A 61 7.96 -8.10 -9.89
CA ASP A 61 9.25 -8.77 -10.13
C ASP A 61 10.10 -7.96 -11.09
N GLY A 62 11.36 -7.82 -10.74
CA GLY A 62 12.33 -7.00 -11.49
C GLY A 62 12.34 -5.53 -11.12
N VAL A 63 11.38 -5.05 -10.34
CA VAL A 63 11.30 -3.66 -9.83
C VAL A 63 11.47 -3.62 -8.32
N HIS A 64 10.58 -4.29 -7.59
CA HIS A 64 10.53 -4.22 -6.13
C HIS A 64 11.15 -5.46 -5.44
N PHE A 65 11.35 -6.52 -6.19
CA PHE A 65 11.98 -7.77 -5.77
C PHE A 65 12.51 -8.55 -6.97
N ARG A 66 13.22 -9.65 -6.73
CA ARG A 66 13.62 -10.64 -7.72
C ARG A 66 13.12 -12.00 -7.26
N ALA A 67 12.16 -12.60 -7.98
CA ALA A 67 11.59 -13.90 -7.64
C ALA A 67 12.66 -15.01 -7.59
N ALA A 68 13.75 -14.88 -8.36
CA ALA A 68 14.87 -15.81 -8.34
C ALA A 68 15.63 -15.84 -7.01
N TRP A 69 15.61 -14.76 -6.24
CA TRP A 69 16.36 -14.61 -4.97
C TRP A 69 15.44 -14.57 -3.75
N THR A 70 14.20 -14.16 -3.96
CA THR A 70 13.27 -13.93 -2.85
C THR A 70 12.43 -15.18 -2.60
N PRO A 71 12.58 -15.85 -1.46
CA PRO A 71 11.69 -16.94 -1.07
C PRO A 71 10.22 -16.51 -1.05
N GLY A 72 9.32 -17.36 -1.56
CA GLY A 72 7.89 -17.00 -1.65
C GLY A 72 7.28 -16.57 -0.32
N PHE A 73 7.64 -17.25 0.78
CA PHE A 73 7.19 -16.87 2.12
C PHE A 73 7.58 -15.43 2.50
N LEU A 74 8.82 -15.03 2.25
CA LEU A 74 9.29 -13.68 2.54
C LEU A 74 8.65 -12.64 1.61
N LEU A 75 8.39 -13.00 0.36
CA LEU A 75 7.67 -12.14 -0.58
C LEU A 75 6.24 -11.86 -0.11
N GLY A 76 5.51 -12.90 0.32
CA GLY A 76 4.16 -12.72 0.89
C GLY A 76 4.15 -11.83 2.12
N LYS A 77 5.13 -11.98 3.01
CA LYS A 77 5.30 -11.07 4.17
C LYS A 77 5.57 -9.65 3.73
N LYS A 78 6.50 -9.44 2.78
CA LYS A 78 6.84 -8.11 2.25
C LYS A 78 5.60 -7.44 1.67
N ALA A 79 4.80 -8.14 0.86
CA ALA A 79 3.63 -7.58 0.19
C ALA A 79 2.61 -6.97 1.18
N LEU A 80 2.43 -7.59 2.34
CA LEU A 80 1.56 -7.02 3.37
C LEU A 80 2.27 -5.96 4.22
N SER A 81 3.58 -6.15 4.48
CA SER A 81 4.34 -5.24 5.36
C SER A 81 4.45 -3.83 4.80
N VAL A 82 4.58 -3.65 3.49
CA VAL A 82 4.66 -2.31 2.88
C VAL A 82 3.37 -1.53 3.15
N ASN A 83 2.21 -2.14 2.95
CA ASN A 83 0.92 -1.52 3.25
C ASN A 83 0.68 -1.30 4.76
N LEU A 84 1.14 -2.23 5.61
CA LEU A 84 1.11 -2.05 7.07
C LEU A 84 1.94 -0.85 7.51
N SER A 85 3.04 -0.59 6.80
CA SER A 85 3.89 0.58 7.04
C SER A 85 3.13 1.88 6.82
N ASP A 86 2.32 1.99 5.77
CA ASP A 86 1.50 3.17 5.49
C ASP A 86 0.46 3.42 6.58
N ILE A 87 -0.25 2.35 7.00
CA ILE A 87 -1.22 2.47 8.10
C ILE A 87 -0.53 2.91 9.39
N ALA A 88 0.67 2.37 9.67
CA ALA A 88 1.44 2.75 10.85
C ALA A 88 1.94 4.19 10.75
N ALA A 89 2.42 4.63 9.58
CA ALA A 89 2.85 6.01 9.34
C ALA A 89 1.72 7.02 9.60
N MET A 90 0.48 6.63 9.27
CA MET A 90 -0.73 7.43 9.53
C MET A 90 -1.25 7.34 10.97
N GLY A 91 -0.54 6.63 11.88
CA GLY A 91 -0.96 6.43 13.27
C GLY A 91 -2.18 5.51 13.43
N GLY A 92 -2.47 4.70 12.43
CA GLY A 92 -3.65 3.86 12.38
C GLY A 92 -3.44 2.41 12.84
N VAL A 93 -4.55 1.70 12.94
CA VAL A 93 -4.59 0.26 13.26
C VAL A 93 -5.14 -0.49 12.03
N PRO A 94 -4.42 -1.49 11.48
CA PRO A 94 -4.90 -2.27 10.35
C PRO A 94 -6.13 -3.09 10.73
N ARG A 95 -7.04 -3.34 9.77
CA ARG A 95 -8.30 -4.06 9.99
C ARG A 95 -8.49 -5.21 9.03
N ALA A 96 -8.47 -4.94 7.73
CA ALA A 96 -8.72 -5.94 6.72
C ALA A 96 -7.98 -5.60 5.42
N CYS A 97 -7.67 -6.62 4.63
CA CYS A 97 -7.12 -6.41 3.30
C CYS A 97 -7.76 -7.35 2.26
N VAL A 98 -7.69 -6.92 1.03
CA VAL A 98 -7.81 -7.77 -0.15
C VAL A 98 -6.48 -7.77 -0.88
N PHE A 99 -6.19 -8.84 -1.62
CA PHE A 99 -4.98 -8.87 -2.44
C PHE A 99 -5.31 -9.31 -3.86
N SER A 100 -4.53 -8.84 -4.82
CA SER A 100 -4.62 -9.26 -6.20
C SER A 100 -3.22 -9.63 -6.68
N ASP A 101 -3.11 -10.74 -7.38
CA ASP A 101 -1.82 -11.23 -7.85
C ASP A 101 -1.87 -11.76 -9.27
N GLY A 102 -0.71 -11.76 -9.91
CA GLY A 102 -0.52 -12.38 -11.19
C GLY A 102 0.72 -13.25 -11.18
N PHE A 103 0.54 -14.54 -11.46
CA PHE A 103 1.65 -15.49 -11.55
C PHE A 103 1.94 -15.89 -12.99
N PRO A 104 3.22 -15.90 -13.42
CA PRO A 104 3.60 -16.56 -14.67
C PRO A 104 3.17 -18.03 -14.68
N ARG A 105 2.66 -18.51 -15.82
CA ARG A 105 2.19 -19.90 -15.95
C ARG A 105 3.24 -20.95 -15.55
N ARG A 106 4.53 -20.60 -15.64
CA ARG A 106 5.67 -21.45 -15.23
C ARG A 106 5.97 -21.41 -13.72
N THR A 107 5.27 -20.61 -12.94
CA THR A 107 5.51 -20.50 -11.50
C THR A 107 5.22 -21.85 -10.83
N ARG A 108 6.18 -22.32 -10.02
CA ARG A 108 5.98 -23.58 -9.28
C ARG A 108 4.86 -23.41 -8.25
N PRO A 109 3.90 -24.34 -8.16
CA PRO A 109 2.80 -24.25 -7.18
C PRO A 109 3.27 -24.11 -5.72
N ALA A 110 4.42 -24.68 -5.38
CA ALA A 110 5.01 -24.54 -4.05
C ALA A 110 5.37 -23.09 -3.74
N TYR A 111 5.93 -22.35 -4.72
CA TYR A 111 6.27 -20.93 -4.53
C TYR A 111 5.03 -20.07 -4.28
N ALA A 112 3.96 -20.28 -5.06
CA ALA A 112 2.69 -19.55 -4.85
C ALA A 112 2.08 -19.88 -3.47
N ARG A 113 2.13 -21.15 -3.03
CA ARG A 113 1.70 -21.53 -1.67
C ARG A 113 2.52 -20.85 -0.59
N ASP A 114 3.83 -20.71 -0.78
CA ASP A 114 4.68 -20.04 0.19
C ASP A 114 4.40 -18.54 0.25
N VAL A 115 4.10 -17.88 -0.88
CA VAL A 115 3.61 -16.49 -0.90
C VAL A 115 2.34 -16.36 -0.06
N ALA A 116 1.35 -17.22 -0.30
CA ALA A 116 0.10 -17.20 0.48
C ALA A 116 0.33 -17.44 1.99
N ARG A 117 1.24 -18.36 2.34
CA ARG A 117 1.62 -18.60 3.74
C ARG A 117 2.27 -17.38 4.38
N GLY A 118 3.16 -16.70 3.66
CA GLY A 118 3.81 -15.48 4.14
C GLY A 118 2.83 -14.35 4.39
N LEU A 119 1.89 -14.15 3.46
CA LEU A 119 0.81 -13.17 3.58
C LEU A 119 -0.06 -13.48 4.82
N ALA A 120 -0.51 -14.72 4.97
CA ALA A 120 -1.34 -15.16 6.09
C ALA A 120 -0.60 -15.07 7.44
N ASP A 121 0.71 -15.39 7.48
CA ASP A 121 1.51 -15.24 8.70
C ASP A 121 1.59 -13.79 9.14
N GLN A 122 1.83 -12.88 8.22
CA GLN A 122 1.91 -11.45 8.51
C GLN A 122 0.56 -10.88 8.93
N ALA A 123 -0.55 -11.28 8.28
CA ALA A 123 -1.90 -10.89 8.66
C ALA A 123 -2.22 -11.30 10.11
N ARG A 124 -1.90 -12.54 10.46
CA ARG A 124 -2.09 -13.08 11.82
C ARG A 124 -1.30 -12.31 12.87
N ARG A 125 -0.02 -11.98 12.57
CA ARG A 125 0.85 -11.23 13.50
C ARG A 125 0.32 -9.84 13.83
N HIS A 126 -0.35 -9.21 12.87
CA HIS A 126 -0.90 -7.86 13.03
C HIS A 126 -2.41 -7.83 13.28
N GLY A 127 -3.03 -8.99 13.49
CA GLY A 127 -4.44 -9.09 13.87
C GLY A 127 -5.41 -8.56 12.81
N LEU A 128 -5.02 -8.61 11.53
CA LEU A 128 -5.88 -8.17 10.42
C LEU A 128 -6.48 -9.36 9.65
N ALA A 129 -7.64 -9.16 9.05
CA ALA A 129 -8.31 -10.16 8.25
C ALA A 129 -7.96 -10.03 6.76
N ILE A 130 -7.64 -11.15 6.10
CA ILE A 130 -7.65 -11.23 4.64
C ILE A 130 -9.09 -11.60 4.25
N VAL A 131 -9.79 -10.70 3.57
CA VAL A 131 -11.24 -10.83 3.31
C VAL A 131 -11.58 -11.10 1.86
N GLY A 132 -10.59 -11.16 0.98
CA GLY A 132 -10.80 -11.48 -0.43
C GLY A 132 -9.56 -11.21 -1.27
N GLY A 133 -9.73 -11.33 -2.59
CA GLY A 133 -8.67 -11.08 -3.54
C GLY A 133 -9.02 -11.60 -4.92
N ASP A 134 -8.08 -11.45 -5.84
CA ASP A 134 -8.17 -11.96 -7.22
C ASP A 134 -6.81 -12.49 -7.65
N THR A 135 -6.81 -13.59 -8.41
CA THR A 135 -5.60 -14.23 -8.90
C THR A 135 -5.71 -14.52 -10.38
N CYS A 136 -4.72 -14.13 -11.14
CA CYS A 136 -4.69 -14.40 -12.58
C CYS A 136 -3.35 -14.94 -13.07
N ALA A 137 -3.36 -15.44 -14.31
CA ALA A 137 -2.12 -15.70 -15.02
C ALA A 137 -1.55 -14.40 -15.60
N ALA A 138 -0.26 -14.14 -15.40
CA ALA A 138 0.41 -12.95 -15.90
C ALA A 138 1.73 -13.27 -16.59
N ARG A 139 2.30 -12.30 -17.30
CA ARG A 139 3.63 -12.46 -17.91
C ARG A 139 4.75 -12.29 -16.88
N SER A 140 4.56 -11.45 -15.90
CA SER A 140 5.47 -11.19 -14.79
C SER A 140 4.74 -11.36 -13.47
N LEU A 141 5.46 -11.78 -12.43
CA LEU A 141 4.90 -11.87 -11.08
C LEU A 141 4.66 -10.47 -10.52
N PHE A 142 3.45 -10.24 -10.06
CA PHE A 142 3.12 -9.06 -9.27
C PHE A 142 2.20 -9.44 -8.10
N LEU A 143 2.25 -8.65 -7.06
CA LEU A 143 1.38 -8.73 -5.89
C LEU A 143 0.90 -7.32 -5.56
N ASN A 144 -0.39 -7.14 -5.43
CA ASN A 144 -1.01 -5.90 -4.98
C ASN A 144 -1.82 -6.19 -3.71
N VAL A 145 -1.71 -5.33 -2.72
CA VAL A 145 -2.55 -5.39 -1.52
C VAL A 145 -3.27 -4.06 -1.39
N ALA A 146 -4.58 -4.11 -1.19
CA ALA A 146 -5.36 -2.96 -0.72
C ALA A 146 -5.74 -3.20 0.73
N LEU A 147 -5.35 -2.28 1.62
CA LEU A 147 -5.47 -2.42 3.07
C LEU A 147 -6.37 -1.33 3.64
N LEU A 148 -7.32 -1.77 4.46
CA LEU A 148 -8.15 -0.92 5.29
C LEU A 148 -7.59 -0.87 6.71
N GLY A 149 -7.45 0.34 7.24
CA GLY A 149 -7.15 0.62 8.62
C GLY A 149 -8.18 1.54 9.26
N ALA A 150 -7.97 1.85 10.52
CA ALA A 150 -8.80 2.79 11.26
C ALA A 150 -7.93 3.71 12.11
N VAL A 151 -8.36 4.97 12.26
CA VAL A 151 -7.72 5.99 13.10
C VAL A 151 -8.79 6.85 13.76
N GLU A 152 -8.52 7.35 14.95
CA GLU A 152 -9.40 8.33 15.61
C GLU A 152 -9.39 9.64 14.83
N PRO A 153 -10.57 10.30 14.68
CA PRO A 153 -10.64 11.61 14.02
C PRO A 153 -9.68 12.64 14.64
N GLY A 154 -8.86 13.27 13.79
CA GLY A 154 -7.86 14.24 14.22
C GLY A 154 -6.59 13.65 14.85
N ARG A 155 -6.46 12.32 14.88
CA ARG A 155 -5.26 11.62 15.35
C ARG A 155 -4.41 11.05 14.22
N GLU A 156 -4.86 11.23 12.98
CA GLU A 156 -4.06 10.83 11.81
C GLU A 156 -2.76 11.63 11.76
N VAL A 157 -1.65 10.93 11.63
CA VAL A 157 -0.32 11.51 11.40
C VAL A 157 -0.19 11.79 9.90
N ARG A 158 0.22 12.99 9.53
CA ARG A 158 0.31 13.42 8.12
C ARG A 158 1.75 13.75 7.75
N ARG A 159 2.08 13.65 6.47
CA ARG A 159 3.35 14.14 5.91
C ARG A 159 3.55 15.63 6.16
N SER A 160 2.46 16.38 6.23
CA SER A 160 2.45 17.81 6.55
C SER A 160 2.39 18.04 8.06
N GLY A 161 2.93 19.15 8.54
CA GLY A 161 2.78 19.59 9.93
C GLY A 161 4.07 19.66 10.72
N ALA A 162 5.18 19.15 10.21
CA ALA A 162 6.50 19.33 10.82
C ALA A 162 6.89 20.81 10.89
N ARG A 163 7.53 21.21 11.99
CA ARG A 163 7.92 22.60 12.28
C ARG A 163 9.42 22.67 12.55
N ALA A 164 10.00 23.83 12.32
CA ALA A 164 11.38 24.10 12.73
C ALA A 164 11.51 23.91 14.24
N GLY A 165 12.48 23.11 14.66
CA GLY A 165 12.70 22.72 16.06
C GLY A 165 12.16 21.34 16.45
N ASP A 166 11.36 20.69 15.58
CA ASP A 166 10.92 19.32 15.81
C ASP A 166 12.10 18.34 15.73
N GLY A 167 12.10 17.31 16.58
CA GLY A 167 13.08 16.24 16.55
C GLY A 167 12.80 15.24 15.44
N LEU A 168 13.85 14.85 14.68
CA LEU A 168 13.79 13.81 13.68
C LEU A 168 14.20 12.46 14.32
N TYR A 169 13.32 11.47 14.22
CA TYR A 169 13.53 10.14 14.78
C TYR A 169 13.37 9.07 13.70
N VAL A 170 14.16 8.03 13.81
CA VAL A 170 14.06 6.83 12.95
C VAL A 170 14.11 5.57 13.81
N THR A 171 13.39 4.54 13.40
CA THR A 171 13.43 3.23 14.06
C THR A 171 14.54 2.38 13.44
N GLY A 172 15.49 1.91 14.26
CA GLY A 172 16.60 1.06 13.81
C GLY A 172 17.70 1.82 13.06
N ALA A 173 18.56 1.06 12.39
CA ALA A 173 19.66 1.59 11.59
C ALA A 173 19.27 1.72 10.12
N LEU A 174 19.58 2.88 9.51
CA LEU A 174 19.34 3.12 8.09
C LEU A 174 20.37 2.43 7.21
N GLY A 175 19.98 2.04 5.99
CA GLY A 175 20.88 1.49 4.97
C GLY A 175 21.09 -0.02 4.99
N ALA A 176 20.64 -0.74 6.01
CA ALA A 176 20.83 -2.19 6.11
C ALA A 176 20.23 -2.97 4.93
N ALA A 177 19.07 -2.57 4.42
CA ALA A 177 18.45 -3.20 3.26
C ALA A 177 19.28 -3.03 1.98
N ALA A 178 19.87 -1.85 1.77
CA ALA A 178 20.74 -1.60 0.61
C ALA A 178 22.09 -2.31 0.75
N ALA A 179 22.63 -2.44 1.96
CA ALA A 179 23.88 -3.15 2.22
C ALA A 179 23.75 -4.68 2.08
N GLY A 180 22.53 -5.22 2.16
CA GLY A 180 22.24 -6.66 2.01
C GLY A 180 21.93 -7.11 0.58
N LEU A 181 21.90 -6.19 -0.40
CA LEU A 181 21.72 -6.47 -1.82
C LEU A 181 23.06 -6.70 -2.50
#